data_31fb31682020abc4969536b0e85db4a0
#
_entry.id   31fb31682020abc4969536b0e85db4a0
#
_cell.length_a   1.000
_cell.length_b   1.000
_cell.length_c   1.000
_cell.angle_alpha   90.00
_cell.angle_beta   90.00
_cell.angle_gamma   90.00
#
_symmetry.space_group_name_H-M   'P 1'
#
loop_
_entity.id
_entity.type
_entity.pdbx_description
1 polymer ?
#
loop_
_entity_poly.entity_id
_entity_poly.type
_entity_poly.pdbx_seq_one_letter_code
_entity_poly.pdbx_strand_id
1 'polypeptide(L)'
;AAAAGCGTEFIGAGDFALQSAGQAPHRLGKGGANSDFNLVNDPCAWDLWAFGVRSRAGQPDSWDVAQVVDSRERRRIVPDYRLEGWDVNCARAFHDTVVQALSNQDSHGFFKDEYGYVAEPKKDPRDHAFASNIPLRSYLPRGLRSIAVVGVGKGVARDVVPMTRMRADVQNEGYSLGLAAARALEAGCDFRRIDVKALQRELVEKGILRAEVLSWTKDGEVDDAAFSAAMASIGDGLRGSGLALAQPRRAIPVLRRHLAAAGSLGERQAYALVLGVLGDPAGAETLADMVSGRRRCQIDRSGVRYCGSLANIGLAVALGRTKADCAVEPILKEVDRLSADSSMGDFRRACLAAEAHGSARFAPALAKLLRRPGVGGWARRRLEELEPTGGYGLGPETDRCIRELTAARSLLACGDCEGLGRSTLEAYARDPRGVFAEHANKALAAARLGESVR
;
A
#
# COMPACT_ATOMS: atom_id res chain seq x y z
N ALA A 1 3.02 18.47 -15.44
CA ALA A 1 2.70 17.37 -14.50
C ALA A 1 1.23 17.00 -14.61
N ALA A 2 0.32 17.94 -14.51
CA ALA A 2 -1.10 17.69 -14.69
C ALA A 2 -1.37 17.01 -16.03
N ALA A 3 -0.86 17.60 -17.09
CA ALA A 3 -1.01 17.09 -18.44
C ALA A 3 -0.32 15.75 -18.67
N ALA A 4 0.59 15.37 -17.81
CA ALA A 4 1.27 14.08 -17.87
C ALA A 4 0.51 12.94 -17.18
N GLY A 5 -0.73 13.16 -16.81
CA GLY A 5 -1.46 12.14 -16.08
C GLY A 5 -0.86 11.83 -14.72
N CYS A 6 -0.11 12.78 -14.14
CA CYS A 6 0.39 12.67 -12.77
C CYS A 6 -0.72 12.72 -11.75
N GLY A 7 -1.92 12.59 -12.24
CA GLY A 7 -3.13 12.48 -11.51
C GLY A 7 -3.32 13.65 -10.59
N THR A 8 -3.66 14.75 -11.15
CA THR A 8 -4.09 15.88 -10.37
C THR A 8 -5.57 15.82 -10.16
N GLU A 9 -5.98 16.01 -8.96
CA GLU A 9 -7.33 16.41 -8.66
C GLU A 9 -7.36 17.92 -8.57
N PHE A 10 -8.03 18.49 -9.52
CA PHE A 10 -8.20 19.92 -9.56
C PHE A 10 -9.65 20.24 -9.64
N ILE A 11 -10.03 21.21 -8.89
CA ILE A 11 -11.26 21.94 -9.14
C ILE A 11 -10.92 22.99 -10.17
N GLY A 12 -11.43 22.85 -11.36
CA GLY A 12 -11.25 23.83 -12.43
C GLY A 12 -10.38 23.37 -13.60
N ALA A 13 -9.68 24.28 -14.21
CA ALA A 13 -8.99 24.06 -15.49
C ALA A 13 -7.96 22.92 -15.46
N GLY A 14 -7.30 22.73 -14.32
CA GLY A 14 -6.30 21.67 -14.18
C GLY A 14 -6.89 20.27 -14.22
N ASP A 15 -7.99 20.05 -13.49
CA ASP A 15 -8.71 18.80 -13.49
C ASP A 15 -9.35 18.52 -14.86
N PHE A 16 -9.92 19.55 -15.45
CA PHE A 16 -10.45 19.49 -16.81
C PHE A 16 -9.36 19.15 -17.83
N ALA A 17 -8.17 19.73 -17.73
CA ALA A 17 -7.05 19.44 -18.61
C ALA A 17 -6.67 17.95 -18.57
N LEU A 18 -6.63 17.34 -17.39
CA LEU A 18 -6.34 15.93 -17.25
C LEU A 18 -7.43 15.05 -17.81
N GLN A 19 -8.67 15.36 -17.56
CA GLN A 19 -9.81 14.62 -18.09
C GLN A 19 -9.85 14.72 -19.62
N SER A 20 -9.63 15.89 -20.16
CA SER A 20 -9.60 16.10 -21.60
C SER A 20 -8.42 15.39 -22.25
N ALA A 21 -7.25 15.46 -21.68
CA ALA A 21 -6.09 14.70 -22.12
C ALA A 21 -6.34 13.19 -22.04
N GLY A 22 -7.14 12.75 -21.08
CA GLY A 22 -7.57 11.38 -20.96
C GLY A 22 -8.56 10.91 -22.02
N GLN A 23 -9.33 11.80 -22.55
CA GLN A 23 -10.27 11.52 -23.63
C GLN A 23 -9.62 11.51 -25.00
N ALA A 24 -8.57 12.29 -25.17
CA ALA A 24 -7.76 12.24 -26.37
C ALA A 24 -6.90 10.98 -26.39
N PRO A 25 -6.65 10.38 -27.56
CA PRO A 25 -5.68 9.32 -27.66
C PRO A 25 -4.30 9.89 -27.33
N HIS A 26 -3.85 9.67 -26.11
CA HIS A 26 -2.53 10.09 -25.66
C HIS A 26 -1.77 8.90 -25.08
N ARG A 27 -0.45 9.08 -25.01
CA ARG A 27 0.48 7.97 -24.78
C ARG A 27 0.60 7.51 -23.32
N LEU A 28 0.16 8.32 -22.39
CA LEU A 28 0.28 8.03 -20.96
C LEU A 28 -1.01 7.51 -20.30
N GLY A 29 -2.01 7.24 -21.10
CA GLY A 29 -3.29 6.72 -20.62
C GLY A 29 -4.36 7.80 -20.54
N LYS A 30 -5.60 7.35 -20.45
CA LYS A 30 -6.73 8.22 -20.17
C LYS A 30 -6.47 8.91 -18.85
N GLY A 31 -6.09 10.03 -19.08
CA GLY A 31 -5.79 11.02 -18.24
C GLY A 31 -5.96 10.86 -16.84
N GLY A 32 -5.15 10.82 -16.27
CA GLY A 32 -5.09 11.29 -15.00
C GLY A 32 -6.30 11.19 -14.16
N ALA A 33 -7.16 10.33 -14.55
CA ALA A 33 -8.37 10.12 -13.81
C ALA A 33 -8.06 9.62 -12.40
N ASN A 34 -6.86 9.12 -12.16
CA ASN A 34 -6.46 8.68 -10.83
C ASN A 34 -4.97 8.94 -10.57
N SER A 35 -4.71 9.88 -9.69
CA SER A 35 -3.38 10.27 -9.25
C SER A 35 -2.69 9.26 -8.32
N ASP A 36 -3.40 8.26 -7.85
CA ASP A 36 -2.86 7.34 -6.85
C ASP A 36 -1.69 6.49 -7.37
N PHE A 37 -1.54 6.42 -8.69
CA PHE A 37 -0.53 5.61 -9.35
C PHE A 37 0.56 6.40 -10.07
N ASN A 38 0.42 7.71 -10.14
CA ASN A 38 1.27 8.55 -10.95
C ASN A 38 2.22 9.36 -10.09
N LEU A 39 3.37 8.79 -9.81
CA LEU A 39 4.50 9.54 -9.27
C LEU A 39 5.31 10.13 -10.41
N VAL A 40 5.65 11.40 -10.28
CA VAL A 40 6.54 12.07 -11.23
C VAL A 40 7.93 11.49 -11.05
N ASN A 41 8.53 11.04 -12.14
CA ASN A 41 9.95 10.75 -12.16
C ASN A 41 10.69 12.06 -12.48
N ASP A 42 11.37 12.64 -11.49
CA ASP A 42 12.07 13.92 -11.65
C ASP A 42 13.06 13.94 -12.84
N PRO A 43 13.82 12.86 -13.12
CA PRO A 43 14.65 12.78 -14.31
C PRO A 43 13.88 12.85 -15.64
N CYS A 44 12.60 12.47 -15.61
CA CYS A 44 11.72 12.48 -16.80
C CYS A 44 10.75 13.68 -16.81
N ALA A 45 10.97 14.69 -15.99
CA ALA A 45 10.07 15.84 -15.88
C ALA A 45 9.95 16.60 -17.23
N TRP A 46 11.00 16.67 -18.02
CA TRP A 46 10.99 17.26 -19.35
C TRP A 46 10.06 16.53 -20.31
N ASP A 47 10.07 15.22 -20.29
CA ASP A 47 9.19 14.40 -21.13
C ASP A 47 7.72 14.60 -20.76
N LEU A 48 7.44 14.71 -19.46
CA LEU A 48 6.09 14.97 -18.95
C LEU A 48 5.62 16.37 -19.38
N TRP A 49 6.48 17.36 -19.30
CA TRP A 49 6.20 18.71 -19.76
C TRP A 49 6.00 18.78 -21.28
N ALA A 50 6.87 18.16 -22.05
CA ALA A 50 6.76 18.06 -23.51
C ALA A 50 5.47 17.36 -23.94
N PHE A 51 5.06 16.31 -23.23
CA PHE A 51 3.76 15.66 -23.44
C PHE A 51 2.59 16.63 -23.22
N GLY A 52 2.61 17.41 -22.14
CA GLY A 52 1.58 18.41 -21.85
C GLY A 52 1.45 19.44 -22.98
N VAL A 53 2.56 19.98 -23.42
CA VAL A 53 2.60 20.98 -24.52
C VAL A 53 2.08 20.38 -25.82
N ARG A 54 2.53 19.19 -26.19
CA ARG A 54 2.07 18.52 -27.42
C ARG A 54 0.60 18.17 -27.40
N SER A 55 0.11 17.68 -26.24
CA SER A 55 -1.32 17.36 -26.08
C SER A 55 -2.19 18.61 -26.27
N ARG A 56 -1.76 19.74 -25.72
CA ARG A 56 -2.46 21.01 -25.89
C ARG A 56 -2.36 21.51 -27.33
N ALA A 57 -1.21 21.42 -27.97
CA ALA A 57 -1.04 21.82 -29.37
C ALA A 57 -1.97 21.06 -30.34
N GLY A 58 -2.25 19.78 -30.01
CA GLY A 58 -3.22 18.97 -30.75
C GLY A 58 -4.70 19.31 -30.48
N GLN A 59 -5.00 20.00 -29.37
CA GLN A 59 -6.37 20.34 -28.94
C GLN A 59 -6.41 21.71 -28.22
N PRO A 60 -6.10 22.80 -28.92
CA PRO A 60 -5.87 24.10 -28.29
C PRO A 60 -7.08 24.68 -27.57
N ASP A 61 -8.28 24.31 -28.02
CA ASP A 61 -9.53 24.85 -27.52
C ASP A 61 -10.22 23.96 -26.47
N SER A 62 -9.64 22.81 -26.16
CA SER A 62 -10.32 21.81 -25.33
C SER A 62 -9.95 21.92 -23.86
N TRP A 63 -8.76 22.41 -23.52
CA TRP A 63 -8.25 22.45 -22.14
C TRP A 63 -7.03 23.34 -21.99
N ASP A 64 -6.71 23.69 -20.77
CA ASP A 64 -5.50 24.43 -20.42
C ASP A 64 -4.62 23.62 -19.48
N VAL A 65 -3.37 24.07 -19.27
CA VAL A 65 -2.45 23.41 -18.33
C VAL A 65 -2.83 23.81 -16.92
N ALA A 66 -2.83 22.86 -16.00
CA ALA A 66 -3.11 23.12 -14.60
C ALA A 66 -2.12 24.11 -14.01
N GLN A 67 -2.64 25.10 -13.27
CA GLN A 67 -1.82 26.10 -12.58
C GLN A 67 -1.04 25.52 -11.41
N VAL A 68 -1.61 24.54 -10.74
CA VAL A 68 -1.03 23.88 -9.57
C VAL A 68 -1.16 22.38 -9.75
N VAL A 69 -0.12 21.64 -9.47
CA VAL A 69 -0.17 20.18 -9.42
C VAL A 69 -0.71 19.74 -8.08
N ASP A 70 -1.85 19.11 -8.08
CA ASP A 70 -2.39 18.41 -6.93
C ASP A 70 -2.31 16.89 -7.16
N SER A 71 -1.96 16.14 -6.16
CA SER A 71 -1.76 14.72 -6.26
C SER A 71 -2.34 14.01 -5.03
N ARG A 72 -3.08 12.92 -5.25
CA ARG A 72 -3.64 12.09 -4.18
C ARG A 72 -2.59 11.33 -3.42
N GLU A 73 -1.44 11.07 -4.05
CA GLU A 73 -0.28 10.45 -3.43
C GLU A 73 0.97 11.28 -3.69
N ARG A 74 1.80 11.42 -2.67
CA ARG A 74 3.08 12.10 -2.74
C ARG A 74 4.16 11.26 -2.05
N ARG A 75 5.41 11.70 -2.19
CA ARG A 75 6.49 11.23 -1.31
C ARG A 75 6.12 11.57 0.13
N ARG A 76 6.25 10.61 1.00
CA ARG A 76 5.97 10.76 2.42
C ARG A 76 7.27 10.89 3.20
N ILE A 77 7.21 11.61 4.30
CA ILE A 77 8.34 11.69 5.22
C ILE A 77 8.65 10.30 5.80
N VAL A 78 9.88 10.11 6.27
CA VAL A 78 10.23 9.08 7.23
C VAL A 78 9.94 9.65 8.62
N PRO A 79 8.83 9.27 9.26
CA PRO A 79 8.38 9.87 10.52
C PRO A 79 9.04 9.23 11.74
N ASP A 80 8.82 9.83 12.92
CA ASP A 80 9.15 9.17 14.18
C ASP A 80 8.27 7.94 14.42
N TYR A 81 7.00 7.99 14.01
CA TYR A 81 6.09 6.84 13.98
C TYR A 81 5.33 6.80 12.66
N ARG A 82 5.44 5.70 11.92
CA ARG A 82 4.64 5.46 10.72
C ARG A 82 3.32 4.79 11.11
N LEU A 83 2.19 5.46 10.82
CA LEU A 83 0.87 4.89 11.04
C LEU A 83 0.59 3.80 10.00
N GLU A 84 0.28 2.59 10.45
CA GLU A 84 0.07 1.41 9.62
C GLU A 84 -1.42 1.08 9.45
N GLY A 85 -1.75 0.29 8.41
CA GLY A 85 -3.13 -0.12 8.16
C GLY A 85 -3.75 -0.91 9.30
N TRP A 86 -2.98 -1.73 9.98
CA TRP A 86 -3.45 -2.46 11.16
C TRP A 86 -3.73 -1.58 12.38
N ASP A 87 -3.03 -0.45 12.53
CA ASP A 87 -3.33 0.53 13.59
C ASP A 87 -4.73 1.13 13.40
N VAL A 88 -5.07 1.42 12.14
CA VAL A 88 -6.41 1.91 11.80
C VAL A 88 -7.45 0.81 11.97
N ASN A 89 -7.12 -0.40 11.54
CA ASN A 89 -8.03 -1.54 11.60
C ASN A 89 -8.44 -1.91 13.04
N CYS A 90 -7.50 -1.84 14.00
CA CYS A 90 -7.80 -2.07 15.40
C CYS A 90 -8.14 -0.78 16.19
N ALA A 91 -8.35 0.35 15.51
CA ALA A 91 -8.60 1.66 16.12
C ALA A 91 -7.60 1.99 17.23
N ARG A 92 -6.32 1.73 16.99
CA ARG A 92 -5.27 1.85 18.00
C ARG A 92 -5.25 3.22 18.65
N ALA A 93 -5.27 3.27 19.96
CA ALA A 93 -5.10 4.47 20.75
C ALA A 93 -3.63 4.87 20.80
N PHE A 94 -3.33 6.16 20.71
CA PHE A 94 -2.00 6.70 20.92
C PHE A 94 -2.05 7.83 21.96
N HIS A 95 -1.12 7.84 22.89
CA HIS A 95 -1.05 8.87 23.92
C HIS A 95 -0.93 10.29 23.36
N ASP A 96 -0.35 10.42 22.16
CA ASP A 96 -0.11 11.65 21.41
C ASP A 96 -1.00 11.82 20.17
N THR A 97 -2.20 11.23 20.19
CA THR A 97 -3.19 11.47 19.12
C THR A 97 -3.55 12.95 19.04
N VAL A 98 -3.42 13.54 17.87
CA VAL A 98 -3.75 14.97 17.62
C VAL A 98 -4.80 15.16 16.53
N VAL A 99 -5.13 14.09 15.79
CA VAL A 99 -6.20 14.07 14.79
C VAL A 99 -6.93 12.73 14.85
N GLN A 100 -8.25 12.77 14.71
CA GLN A 100 -9.08 11.60 14.46
C GLN A 100 -9.72 11.75 13.09
N ALA A 101 -9.18 11.05 12.08
CA ALA A 101 -9.78 11.04 10.75
C ALA A 101 -10.93 10.03 10.71
N LEU A 102 -12.05 10.44 10.10
CA LEU A 102 -13.29 9.67 10.02
C LEU A 102 -13.68 9.32 8.58
N SER A 103 -12.73 9.38 7.67
CA SER A 103 -12.98 9.21 6.26
C SER A 103 -13.11 7.75 5.85
N ASN A 104 -13.87 7.53 4.78
CA ASN A 104 -13.93 6.26 4.09
C ASN A 104 -12.55 5.86 3.56
N GLN A 105 -12.36 4.55 3.41
CA GLN A 105 -11.26 4.03 2.62
C GLN A 105 -11.56 4.27 1.12
N ASP A 106 -11.29 5.48 0.65
CA ASP A 106 -11.38 5.84 -0.77
C ASP A 106 -10.10 5.39 -1.50
N SER A 107 -9.96 4.08 -1.64
CA SER A 107 -8.83 3.45 -2.32
C SER A 107 -9.15 3.25 -3.79
N HIS A 108 -8.48 3.98 -4.68
CA HIS A 108 -8.59 3.83 -6.12
C HIS A 108 -7.64 2.79 -6.69
N GLY A 109 -7.22 1.83 -5.90
CA GLY A 109 -6.26 0.88 -6.37
C GLY A 109 -6.03 -0.30 -5.45
N PHE A 110 -4.82 -0.81 -5.49
CA PHE A 110 -4.46 -2.03 -4.80
C PHE A 110 -4.02 -1.75 -3.38
N PHE A 111 -4.45 -2.60 -2.46
CA PHE A 111 -3.80 -2.72 -1.17
C PHE A 111 -2.38 -3.26 -1.36
N LYS A 112 -1.44 -2.69 -0.64
CA LYS A 112 -0.03 -3.10 -0.66
C LYS A 112 0.44 -3.66 0.67
N ASP A 113 -0.22 -3.27 1.74
CA ASP A 113 0.14 -3.67 3.09
C ASP A 113 -0.58 -4.95 3.50
N GLU A 114 -0.01 -5.66 4.45
CA GLU A 114 -0.53 -6.90 5.02
C GLU A 114 -1.95 -6.76 5.58
N TYR A 115 -2.29 -5.56 6.02
CA TYR A 115 -3.62 -5.19 6.43
C TYR A 115 -4.69 -5.58 5.40
N GLY A 116 -4.45 -5.30 4.11
CA GLY A 116 -5.40 -5.62 3.05
C GLY A 116 -5.63 -7.13 2.87
N TYR A 117 -4.70 -7.96 3.32
CA TYR A 117 -4.83 -9.42 3.21
C TYR A 117 -5.67 -10.05 4.32
N VAL A 118 -5.67 -9.43 5.48
CA VAL A 118 -6.36 -9.90 6.68
C VAL A 118 -7.31 -8.84 7.27
N ALA A 119 -7.74 -7.89 6.43
CA ALA A 119 -8.65 -6.83 6.86
C ALA A 119 -9.92 -7.42 7.48
N GLU A 120 -10.30 -6.87 8.63
CA GLU A 120 -11.52 -7.28 9.31
C GLU A 120 -12.77 -6.96 8.51
N PRO A 121 -13.79 -7.82 8.54
CA PRO A 121 -15.08 -7.50 7.96
C PRO A 121 -15.70 -6.30 8.66
N LYS A 122 -16.24 -5.37 7.87
CA LYS A 122 -17.00 -4.22 8.38
C LYS A 122 -18.43 -4.64 8.64
N LYS A 123 -19.02 -4.18 9.74
CA LYS A 123 -20.44 -4.45 10.07
C LYS A 123 -21.38 -3.80 9.05
N ASP A 124 -21.08 -2.60 8.59
CA ASP A 124 -21.78 -1.92 7.50
C ASP A 124 -20.74 -1.36 6.52
N PRO A 125 -20.80 -1.71 5.22
CA PRO A 125 -19.89 -1.15 4.20
C PRO A 125 -19.97 0.38 4.06
N ARG A 126 -21.05 1.00 4.52
CA ARG A 126 -21.24 2.44 4.53
C ARG A 126 -20.76 3.09 5.82
N ASP A 127 -20.53 2.27 6.85
CA ASP A 127 -20.03 2.78 8.13
C ASP A 127 -18.55 3.15 7.97
N HIS A 128 -18.19 4.32 8.45
CA HIS A 128 -16.81 4.75 8.61
C HIS A 128 -16.24 3.98 9.81
N ALA A 129 -15.94 2.70 9.58
CA ALA A 129 -15.81 1.71 10.64
C ALA A 129 -14.72 2.03 11.67
N PHE A 130 -13.76 2.89 11.32
CA PHE A 130 -12.64 3.16 12.21
C PHE A 130 -12.28 4.64 12.20
N ALA A 131 -12.23 5.23 13.39
CA ALA A 131 -11.51 6.48 13.58
C ALA A 131 -10.02 6.19 13.44
N SER A 132 -9.39 6.80 12.43
CA SER A 132 -7.94 6.74 12.30
C SER A 132 -7.33 7.70 13.30
N ASN A 133 -6.83 7.18 14.42
CA ASN A 133 -6.17 7.97 15.45
C ASN A 133 -4.75 8.29 14.99
N ILE A 134 -4.49 9.54 14.62
CA ILE A 134 -3.19 9.93 14.05
C ILE A 134 -2.33 10.58 15.14
N PRO A 135 -1.20 9.95 15.53
CA PRO A 135 -0.33 10.51 16.55
C PRO A 135 0.51 11.66 16.02
N LEU A 136 0.87 12.61 16.87
CA LEU A 136 1.75 13.74 16.54
C LEU A 136 3.04 13.28 15.84
N ARG A 137 3.61 12.18 16.29
CA ARG A 137 4.83 11.59 15.74
C ARG A 137 4.75 11.18 14.26
N SER A 138 3.54 10.99 13.71
CA SER A 138 3.36 10.70 12.29
C SER A 138 3.53 11.93 11.39
N TYR A 139 3.52 13.12 11.96
CA TYR A 139 3.75 14.37 11.26
C TYR A 139 5.19 14.87 11.36
N LEU A 140 6.02 14.26 12.22
CA LEU A 140 7.36 14.72 12.55
C LEU A 140 8.43 13.94 11.78
N PRO A 141 9.18 14.58 10.87
CA PRO A 141 10.30 13.93 10.17
C PRO A 141 11.38 13.49 11.15
N ARG A 142 11.81 12.25 11.04
CA ARG A 142 12.89 11.71 11.88
C ARG A 142 14.19 12.49 11.66
N GLY A 143 14.81 12.89 12.74
CA GLY A 143 16.10 13.60 12.71
C GLY A 143 16.01 15.09 12.35
N LEU A 144 14.81 15.61 12.01
CA LEU A 144 14.61 17.04 11.78
C LEU A 144 13.86 17.67 12.95
N ARG A 145 14.14 18.95 13.23
CA ARG A 145 13.53 19.73 14.31
C ARG A 145 12.69 20.85 13.73
N SER A 146 11.68 21.28 14.47
CA SER A 146 10.82 22.43 14.13
C SER A 146 10.12 22.34 12.77
N ILE A 147 9.90 21.11 12.28
CA ILE A 147 9.18 20.82 11.04
C ILE A 147 8.09 19.80 11.34
N ALA A 148 6.87 20.06 10.82
CA ALA A 148 5.78 19.12 10.77
C ALA A 148 5.21 19.08 9.35
N VAL A 149 4.82 17.89 8.87
CA VAL A 149 4.31 17.68 7.51
C VAL A 149 2.88 17.18 7.56
N VAL A 150 1.95 17.92 6.98
CA VAL A 150 0.51 17.63 6.93
C VAL A 150 0.08 17.06 5.57
N GLY A 151 -1.14 16.57 5.49
CA GLY A 151 -1.76 16.08 4.26
C GLY A 151 -1.12 14.80 3.76
N VAL A 152 -1.04 14.67 2.43
CA VAL A 152 -0.57 13.42 1.79
C VAL A 152 0.92 13.14 1.95
N GLY A 153 1.70 14.11 2.46
CA GLY A 153 3.13 13.96 2.75
C GLY A 153 3.47 13.42 4.13
N LYS A 154 2.48 13.30 5.04
CA LYS A 154 2.68 12.78 6.40
C LYS A 154 3.16 11.34 6.42
N GLY A 155 3.69 10.90 7.56
CA GLY A 155 4.29 9.59 7.74
C GLY A 155 3.28 8.48 8.01
N VAL A 156 2.53 8.08 6.99
CA VAL A 156 1.57 6.97 7.07
C VAL A 156 1.86 5.93 6.00
N ALA A 157 1.44 4.68 6.22
CA ALA A 157 1.49 3.64 5.20
C ALA A 157 0.63 4.03 3.98
N ARG A 158 0.96 3.48 2.81
CA ARG A 158 0.24 3.80 1.58
C ARG A 158 -1.25 3.54 1.70
N ASP A 159 -1.64 2.42 2.29
CA ASP A 159 -3.03 2.01 2.40
C ASP A 159 -3.81 2.80 3.48
N VAL A 160 -3.12 3.60 4.29
CA VAL A 160 -3.71 4.54 5.25
C VAL A 160 -4.02 5.90 4.61
N VAL A 161 -3.28 6.27 3.56
CA VAL A 161 -3.48 7.56 2.87
C VAL A 161 -4.96 7.77 2.47
N PRO A 162 -5.65 6.81 1.84
CA PRO A 162 -7.05 6.97 1.46
C PRO A 162 -8.01 7.24 2.62
N MET A 163 -7.65 6.86 3.83
CA MET A 163 -8.45 7.04 5.03
C MET A 163 -8.16 8.34 5.79
N THR A 164 -7.11 9.06 5.41
CA THR A 164 -6.61 10.21 6.18
C THR A 164 -6.28 11.42 5.31
N ARG A 165 -6.69 11.44 4.04
CA ARG A 165 -6.37 12.52 3.08
C ARG A 165 -7.56 13.39 2.69
N MET A 166 -8.75 13.15 3.24
CA MET A 166 -9.92 13.92 2.90
C MET A 166 -9.83 15.34 3.43
N ARG A 167 -10.49 16.28 2.75
CA ARG A 167 -10.33 17.71 3.03
C ARG A 167 -10.60 18.07 4.47
N ALA A 168 -11.69 17.54 5.07
CA ALA A 168 -12.00 17.80 6.48
C ALA A 168 -10.90 17.30 7.42
N ASP A 169 -10.36 16.10 7.17
CA ASP A 169 -9.27 15.54 7.98
C ASP A 169 -8.01 16.39 7.86
N VAL A 170 -7.66 16.83 6.63
CA VAL A 170 -6.48 17.67 6.39
C VAL A 170 -6.64 19.09 6.99
N GLN A 171 -7.86 19.62 7.02
CA GLN A 171 -8.13 20.88 7.74
C GLN A 171 -7.89 20.72 9.24
N ASN A 172 -8.37 19.62 9.84
CA ASN A 172 -8.13 19.31 11.25
C ASN A 172 -6.63 19.09 11.52
N GLU A 173 -5.90 18.46 10.61
CA GLU A 173 -4.44 18.35 10.70
C GLU A 173 -3.78 19.74 10.75
N GLY A 174 -4.14 20.62 9.81
CA GLY A 174 -3.59 21.96 9.73
C GLY A 174 -3.83 22.77 11.01
N TYR A 175 -5.06 22.70 11.56
CA TYR A 175 -5.39 23.35 12.83
C TYR A 175 -4.58 22.76 13.99
N SER A 176 -4.57 21.44 14.15
CA SER A 176 -3.90 20.76 15.26
C SER A 176 -2.39 21.01 15.25
N LEU A 177 -1.77 20.97 14.07
CA LEU A 177 -0.33 21.19 13.93
C LEU A 177 0.04 22.66 14.05
N GLY A 178 -0.82 23.58 13.58
CA GLY A 178 -0.66 25.02 13.80
C GLY A 178 -0.68 25.39 15.28
N LEU A 179 -1.65 24.83 16.03
CA LEU A 179 -1.73 25.01 17.48
C LEU A 179 -0.52 24.38 18.19
N ALA A 180 -0.09 23.18 17.79
CA ALA A 180 1.12 22.55 18.31
C ALA A 180 2.37 23.41 18.07
N ALA A 181 2.47 24.06 16.91
CA ALA A 181 3.57 24.95 16.58
C ALA A 181 3.58 26.20 17.47
N ALA A 182 2.41 26.80 17.70
CA ALA A 182 2.27 27.95 18.60
C ALA A 182 2.73 27.59 20.02
N ARG A 183 2.25 26.45 20.55
CA ARG A 183 2.67 25.95 21.89
C ARG A 183 4.17 25.63 21.97
N ALA A 184 4.75 25.07 20.91
CA ALA A 184 6.19 24.82 20.86
C ALA A 184 6.99 26.14 20.92
N LEU A 185 6.53 27.16 20.19
CA LEU A 185 7.14 28.48 20.18
C LEU A 185 7.02 29.16 21.55
N GLU A 186 5.84 29.18 22.13
CA GLU A 186 5.58 29.77 23.46
C GLU A 186 6.43 29.10 24.54
N ALA A 187 6.59 27.78 24.47
CA ALA A 187 7.40 27.02 25.42
C ALA A 187 8.91 27.02 25.10
N GLY A 188 9.33 27.64 23.99
CA GLY A 188 10.73 27.62 23.53
C GLY A 188 11.26 26.21 23.29
N CYS A 189 10.41 25.28 22.82
CA CYS A 189 10.77 23.88 22.67
C CYS A 189 10.45 23.33 21.26
N ASP A 190 10.89 22.09 20.98
CA ASP A 190 10.53 21.35 19.77
C ASP A 190 9.14 20.69 19.90
N PHE A 191 8.48 20.38 18.79
CA PHE A 191 7.20 19.66 18.75
C PHE A 191 7.17 18.40 19.63
N ARG A 192 8.30 17.71 19.75
CA ARG A 192 8.43 16.47 20.55
C ARG A 192 8.40 16.69 22.05
N ARG A 193 8.45 17.96 22.49
CA ARG A 193 8.57 18.35 23.89
C ARG A 193 7.40 19.20 24.40
N ILE A 194 6.39 19.45 23.56
CA ILE A 194 5.18 20.17 23.99
C ILE A 194 4.36 19.33 25.00
N ASP A 195 3.57 20.00 25.81
CA ASP A 195 2.54 19.33 26.60
C ASP A 195 1.39 18.87 25.67
N VAL A 196 1.50 17.61 25.23
CA VAL A 196 0.51 16.99 24.32
C VAL A 196 -0.86 16.91 24.99
N LYS A 197 -0.94 16.70 26.31
CA LYS A 197 -2.22 16.62 27.02
C LYS A 197 -2.90 17.98 27.11
N ALA A 198 -2.15 19.07 27.25
CA ALA A 198 -2.71 20.42 27.15
C ALA A 198 -3.23 20.69 25.74
N LEU A 199 -2.47 20.31 24.71
CA LEU A 199 -2.91 20.39 23.32
C LEU A 199 -4.19 19.59 23.09
N GLN A 200 -4.26 18.35 23.54
CA GLN A 200 -5.42 17.48 23.38
C GLN A 200 -6.68 18.06 24.05
N ARG A 201 -6.57 18.66 25.25
CA ARG A 201 -7.71 19.32 25.91
C ARG A 201 -8.31 20.41 25.02
N GLU A 202 -7.49 21.27 24.45
CA GLU A 202 -7.98 22.32 23.58
C GLU A 202 -8.60 21.75 22.29
N LEU A 203 -8.00 20.72 21.69
CA LEU A 203 -8.55 20.08 20.50
C LEU A 203 -9.89 19.38 20.79
N VAL A 204 -10.10 18.86 21.99
CA VAL A 204 -11.40 18.34 22.44
C VAL A 204 -12.43 19.45 22.59
N GLU A 205 -12.07 20.58 23.20
CA GLU A 205 -12.95 21.75 23.32
C GLU A 205 -13.37 22.29 21.93
N LYS A 206 -12.50 22.22 20.93
CA LYS A 206 -12.80 22.59 19.54
C LYS A 206 -13.56 21.51 18.76
N GLY A 207 -13.81 20.36 19.34
CA GLY A 207 -14.50 19.25 18.65
C GLY A 207 -13.67 18.51 17.61
N ILE A 208 -12.36 18.71 17.57
CA ILE A 208 -11.42 18.01 16.64
C ILE A 208 -11.10 16.61 17.17
N LEU A 209 -11.03 16.46 18.48
CA LEU A 209 -10.82 15.18 19.15
C LEU A 209 -12.02 14.82 20.03
N ARG A 210 -12.26 13.53 20.18
CA ARG A 210 -13.20 13.01 21.17
C ARG A 210 -12.55 13.01 22.56
N ALA A 211 -13.37 13.20 23.59
CA ALA A 211 -12.89 13.30 24.98
C ALA A 211 -12.12 12.06 25.46
N GLU A 212 -12.42 10.88 24.92
CA GLU A 212 -11.74 9.61 25.24
C GLU A 212 -10.21 9.67 25.06
N VAL A 213 -9.72 10.51 24.11
CA VAL A 213 -8.28 10.68 23.83
C VAL A 213 -7.50 11.14 25.07
N LEU A 214 -8.15 11.89 25.97
CA LEU A 214 -7.53 12.40 27.18
C LEU A 214 -7.11 11.28 28.15
N SER A 215 -7.82 10.14 28.12
CA SER A 215 -7.51 8.98 28.96
C SER A 215 -6.37 8.12 28.44
N TRP A 216 -5.95 8.30 27.19
CA TRP A 216 -4.89 7.47 26.57
C TRP A 216 -3.51 7.91 27.05
N THR A 217 -2.92 7.14 27.94
CA THR A 217 -1.60 7.43 28.52
C THR A 217 -0.46 6.67 27.84
N LYS A 218 -0.77 5.56 27.18
CA LYS A 218 0.17 4.71 26.47
C LYS A 218 -0.38 4.29 25.10
N ASP A 219 0.53 3.88 24.22
CA ASP A 219 0.17 3.45 22.87
C ASP A 219 -0.43 2.05 22.85
N GLY A 220 -1.67 1.92 22.37
CA GLY A 220 -2.28 0.63 22.05
C GLY A 220 -2.35 -0.34 23.21
N GLU A 221 -2.44 0.15 24.44
CA GLU A 221 -2.58 -0.69 25.61
C GLU A 221 -3.94 -1.41 25.56
N VAL A 222 -3.90 -2.72 25.51
CA VAL A 222 -5.07 -3.61 25.56
C VAL A 222 -4.80 -4.62 26.66
N ASP A 223 -5.73 -4.75 27.60
CA ASP A 223 -5.60 -5.71 28.70
C ASP A 223 -5.58 -7.16 28.18
N ASP A 224 -5.16 -8.09 29.04
CA ASP A 224 -4.98 -9.49 28.65
C ASP A 224 -6.29 -10.18 28.25
N ALA A 225 -7.40 -9.81 28.87
CA ALA A 225 -8.70 -10.39 28.56
C ALA A 225 -9.21 -9.93 27.20
N ALA A 226 -9.17 -8.62 26.93
CA ALA A 226 -9.53 -8.06 25.64
C ALA A 226 -8.60 -8.55 24.52
N PHE A 227 -7.29 -8.65 24.79
CA PHE A 227 -6.34 -9.22 23.84
C PHE A 227 -6.66 -10.69 23.51
N SER A 228 -6.90 -11.52 24.52
CA SER A 228 -7.23 -12.94 24.35
C SER A 228 -8.53 -13.11 23.58
N ALA A 229 -9.56 -12.31 23.88
CA ALA A 229 -10.83 -12.30 23.15
C ALA A 229 -10.63 -11.93 21.67
N ALA A 230 -9.81 -10.90 21.39
CA ALA A 230 -9.48 -10.52 20.00
C ALA A 230 -8.75 -11.65 19.25
N MET A 231 -7.80 -12.33 19.90
CA MET A 231 -7.10 -13.46 19.27
C MET A 231 -8.04 -14.62 18.98
N ALA A 232 -8.96 -14.94 19.89
CA ALA A 232 -9.96 -15.97 19.67
C ALA A 232 -10.91 -15.65 18.52
N SER A 233 -11.28 -14.37 18.35
CA SER A 233 -12.21 -13.94 17.31
C SER A 233 -11.63 -13.97 15.88
N ILE A 234 -10.30 -14.20 15.71
CA ILE A 234 -9.68 -14.36 14.40
C ILE A 234 -10.27 -15.58 13.68
N GLY A 235 -10.58 -16.65 14.40
CA GLY A 235 -11.23 -17.84 13.83
C GLY A 235 -12.61 -17.56 13.21
N ASP A 236 -13.25 -16.46 13.65
CA ASP A 236 -14.55 -16.02 13.16
C ASP A 236 -14.37 -14.81 12.19
N GLY A 237 -13.96 -15.09 10.97
CA GLY A 237 -13.89 -14.11 9.90
C GLY A 237 -12.76 -13.07 10.02
N LEU A 238 -11.64 -13.44 10.64
CA LEU A 238 -10.42 -12.61 10.79
C LEU A 238 -10.60 -11.42 11.75
N ARG A 239 -11.64 -11.37 12.57
CA ARG A 239 -11.79 -10.33 13.59
C ARG A 239 -10.61 -10.36 14.56
N GLY A 240 -10.11 -9.19 14.96
CA GLY A 240 -8.92 -9.10 15.82
C GLY A 240 -7.58 -9.21 15.09
N SER A 241 -7.56 -9.45 13.78
CA SER A 241 -6.32 -9.55 13.00
C SER A 241 -5.49 -8.26 13.05
N GLY A 242 -6.13 -7.08 13.04
CA GLY A 242 -5.45 -5.80 13.17
C GLY A 242 -4.63 -5.70 14.46
N LEU A 243 -5.20 -6.17 15.58
CA LEU A 243 -4.49 -6.20 16.86
C LEU A 243 -3.33 -7.21 16.86
N ALA A 244 -3.52 -8.37 16.21
CA ALA A 244 -2.46 -9.36 16.04
C ALA A 244 -1.26 -8.76 15.26
N LEU A 245 -1.53 -8.04 14.17
CA LEU A 245 -0.50 -7.37 13.36
C LEU A 245 0.17 -6.22 14.11
N ALA A 246 -0.57 -5.50 14.94
CA ALA A 246 -0.03 -4.41 15.77
C ALA A 246 0.86 -4.92 16.93
N GLN A 247 0.63 -6.16 17.41
CA GLN A 247 1.35 -6.76 18.53
C GLN A 247 1.87 -8.18 18.21
N PRO A 248 2.71 -8.36 17.16
CA PRO A 248 3.06 -9.70 16.65
C PRO A 248 3.75 -10.59 17.69
N ARG A 249 4.64 -10.02 18.50
CA ARG A 249 5.36 -10.78 19.55
C ARG A 249 4.42 -11.39 20.58
N ARG A 250 3.34 -10.69 20.91
CA ARG A 250 2.32 -11.16 21.85
C ARG A 250 1.34 -12.11 21.18
N ALA A 251 1.00 -11.86 19.91
CA ALA A 251 -0.01 -12.60 19.16
C ALA A 251 0.47 -14.01 18.74
N ILE A 252 1.66 -14.14 18.18
CA ILE A 252 2.13 -15.41 17.60
C ILE A 252 2.00 -16.61 18.56
N PRO A 253 2.46 -16.56 19.82
CA PRO A 253 2.30 -17.69 20.73
C PRO A 253 0.84 -18.07 21.00
N VAL A 254 -0.04 -17.10 21.06
CA VAL A 254 -1.47 -17.30 21.28
C VAL A 254 -2.12 -17.91 20.04
N LEU A 255 -1.84 -17.37 18.86
CA LEU A 255 -2.37 -17.86 17.59
C LEU A 255 -1.93 -19.29 17.28
N ARG A 256 -0.71 -19.69 17.63
CA ARG A 256 -0.24 -21.07 17.48
C ARG A 256 -1.09 -22.04 18.33
N ARG A 257 -1.46 -21.65 19.57
CA ARG A 257 -2.34 -22.46 20.41
C ARG A 257 -3.74 -22.57 19.80
N HIS A 258 -4.30 -21.46 19.31
CA HIS A 258 -5.60 -21.48 18.64
C HIS A 258 -5.57 -22.32 17.35
N LEU A 259 -4.51 -22.23 16.55
CA LEU A 259 -4.34 -23.06 15.36
C LEU A 259 -4.36 -24.56 15.71
N ALA A 260 -3.65 -24.95 16.77
CA ALA A 260 -3.60 -26.35 17.23
C ALA A 260 -4.95 -26.85 17.78
N ALA A 261 -5.72 -25.95 18.41
CA ALA A 261 -7.02 -26.26 19.01
C ALA A 261 -8.22 -26.04 18.07
N ALA A 262 -7.99 -25.58 16.81
CA ALA A 262 -9.05 -25.23 15.87
C ALA A 262 -10.01 -26.39 15.60
N GLY A 263 -11.29 -26.17 15.90
CA GLY A 263 -12.34 -27.18 15.76
C GLY A 263 -12.89 -27.34 14.34
N SER A 264 -12.68 -26.34 13.48
CA SER A 264 -13.14 -26.33 12.10
C SER A 264 -12.01 -26.04 11.12
N LEU A 265 -12.23 -26.38 9.85
CA LEU A 265 -11.29 -26.05 8.78
C LEU A 265 -11.20 -24.51 8.58
N GLY A 266 -12.32 -23.79 8.66
CA GLY A 266 -12.36 -22.34 8.51
C GLY A 266 -11.53 -21.62 9.59
N GLU A 267 -11.69 -22.01 10.86
CA GLU A 267 -10.87 -21.49 11.96
C GLU A 267 -9.38 -21.75 11.74
N ARG A 268 -9.04 -23.00 11.38
CA ARG A 268 -7.64 -23.39 11.11
C ARG A 268 -7.04 -22.55 10.00
N GLN A 269 -7.79 -22.31 8.92
CA GLN A 269 -7.37 -21.49 7.80
C GLN A 269 -7.19 -20.01 8.20
N ALA A 270 -8.09 -19.48 9.03
CA ALA A 270 -8.01 -18.09 9.50
C ALA A 270 -6.75 -17.87 10.37
N TYR A 271 -6.50 -18.73 11.34
CA TYR A 271 -5.28 -18.66 12.15
C TYR A 271 -4.01 -18.88 11.33
N ALA A 272 -4.01 -19.85 10.41
CA ALA A 272 -2.89 -20.08 9.51
C ALA A 272 -2.58 -18.86 8.65
N LEU A 273 -3.61 -18.17 8.13
CA LEU A 273 -3.44 -16.98 7.31
C LEU A 273 -2.79 -15.85 8.10
N VAL A 274 -3.28 -15.55 9.30
CA VAL A 274 -2.71 -14.45 10.12
C VAL A 274 -1.28 -14.80 10.54
N LEU A 275 -1.01 -16.03 10.95
CA LEU A 275 0.36 -16.49 11.26
C LEU A 275 1.27 -16.37 10.03
N GLY A 276 0.81 -16.77 8.84
CA GLY A 276 1.58 -16.64 7.60
C GLY A 276 1.87 -15.18 7.25
N VAL A 277 0.91 -14.27 7.43
CA VAL A 277 1.13 -12.82 7.25
C VAL A 277 2.18 -12.30 8.23
N LEU A 278 2.21 -12.82 9.45
CA LEU A 278 3.22 -12.51 10.46
C LEU A 278 4.59 -13.19 10.20
N GLY A 279 4.69 -14.04 9.18
CA GLY A 279 5.91 -14.78 8.84
C GLY A 279 6.13 -16.03 9.69
N ASP A 280 5.11 -16.51 10.37
CA ASP A 280 5.20 -17.69 11.24
C ASP A 280 4.89 -18.99 10.46
N PRO A 281 5.75 -20.03 10.53
CA PRO A 281 5.59 -21.23 9.73
C PRO A 281 4.53 -22.21 10.25
N ALA A 282 3.98 -22.04 11.44
CA ALA A 282 3.09 -23.03 12.06
C ALA A 282 1.85 -23.38 11.20
N GLY A 283 1.38 -22.42 10.37
CA GLY A 283 0.24 -22.62 9.46
C GLY A 283 0.60 -23.02 8.03
N ALA A 284 1.88 -23.22 7.71
CA ALA A 284 2.38 -23.34 6.34
C ALA A 284 1.72 -24.45 5.53
N GLU A 285 1.53 -25.65 6.09
CA GLU A 285 0.88 -26.77 5.41
C GLU A 285 -0.58 -26.46 5.06
N THR A 286 -1.31 -25.84 5.99
CA THR A 286 -2.69 -25.41 5.75
C THR A 286 -2.75 -24.41 4.59
N LEU A 287 -1.84 -23.44 4.56
CA LEU A 287 -1.76 -22.45 3.48
C LEU A 287 -1.33 -23.09 2.16
N ALA A 288 -0.40 -24.03 2.17
CA ALA A 288 0.04 -24.78 0.99
C ALA A 288 -1.10 -25.61 0.37
N ASP A 289 -1.94 -26.22 1.19
CA ASP A 289 -3.15 -26.93 0.73
C ASP A 289 -4.17 -25.97 0.09
N MET A 290 -4.33 -24.79 0.65
CA MET A 290 -5.24 -23.77 0.09
C MET A 290 -4.71 -23.22 -1.25
N VAL A 291 -3.43 -22.88 -1.32
CA VAL A 291 -2.80 -22.33 -2.54
C VAL A 291 -2.80 -23.35 -3.68
N SER A 292 -2.50 -24.61 -3.37
CA SER A 292 -2.54 -25.69 -4.37
C SER A 292 -3.95 -26.14 -4.77
N GLY A 293 -5.00 -25.58 -4.17
CA GLY A 293 -6.39 -25.94 -4.44
C GLY A 293 -6.81 -27.29 -3.85
N ARG A 294 -5.93 -27.96 -3.06
CA ARG A 294 -6.27 -29.20 -2.35
C ARG A 294 -7.35 -29.00 -1.29
N ARG A 295 -7.42 -27.81 -0.73
CA ARG A 295 -8.44 -27.38 0.23
C ARG A 295 -9.06 -26.07 -0.19
N ARG A 296 -10.39 -26.00 -0.28
CA ARG A 296 -11.11 -24.76 -0.54
C ARG A 296 -11.02 -23.84 0.67
N CYS A 297 -10.91 -22.52 0.42
CA CYS A 297 -11.00 -21.51 1.46
C CYS A 297 -12.40 -21.52 2.10
N GLN A 298 -12.46 -21.64 3.42
CA GLN A 298 -13.69 -21.59 4.22
C GLN A 298 -13.72 -20.39 5.17
N ILE A 299 -12.75 -19.48 5.08
CA ILE A 299 -12.77 -18.24 5.87
C ILE A 299 -13.94 -17.40 5.39
N ASP A 300 -14.85 -17.07 6.30
CA ASP A 300 -15.93 -16.11 5.99
C ASP A 300 -15.35 -14.70 5.85
N ARG A 301 -15.55 -14.12 4.68
CA ARG A 301 -15.13 -12.77 4.34
C ARG A 301 -16.26 -11.92 3.76
N SER A 302 -17.50 -12.30 3.98
CA SER A 302 -18.67 -11.66 3.38
C SER A 302 -18.80 -10.17 3.71
N GLY A 303 -18.27 -9.74 4.86
CA GLY A 303 -18.25 -8.34 5.29
C GLY A 303 -17.05 -7.52 4.81
N VAL A 304 -16.06 -8.13 4.13
CA VAL A 304 -14.84 -7.42 3.73
C VAL A 304 -14.98 -6.83 2.33
N ARG A 305 -14.99 -5.49 2.26
CA ARG A 305 -15.03 -4.76 0.98
C ARG A 305 -13.71 -5.00 0.22
N TYR A 306 -13.76 -5.34 -1.06
CA TYR A 306 -12.59 -5.55 -1.95
C TYR A 306 -11.78 -6.85 -1.79
N CYS A 307 -12.31 -7.89 -1.15
CA CYS A 307 -11.53 -9.10 -0.85
C CYS A 307 -11.42 -10.18 -1.94
N GLY A 308 -12.18 -10.11 -3.02
CA GLY A 308 -12.20 -11.20 -4.01
C GLY A 308 -10.83 -11.60 -4.58
N SER A 309 -10.21 -10.72 -5.34
CA SER A 309 -8.88 -10.98 -5.94
C SER A 309 -7.73 -10.85 -4.92
N LEU A 310 -7.86 -9.92 -3.96
CA LEU A 310 -6.84 -9.71 -2.93
C LEU A 310 -6.71 -10.88 -1.96
N ALA A 311 -7.82 -11.58 -1.67
CA ALA A 311 -7.79 -12.74 -0.80
C ALA A 311 -6.85 -13.83 -1.33
N ASN A 312 -6.87 -14.07 -2.65
CA ASN A 312 -6.01 -15.08 -3.26
C ASN A 312 -4.54 -14.63 -3.33
N ILE A 313 -4.29 -13.35 -3.58
CA ILE A 313 -2.94 -12.79 -3.53
C ILE A 313 -2.40 -12.88 -2.11
N GLY A 314 -3.17 -12.42 -1.13
CA GLY A 314 -2.77 -12.44 0.27
C GLY A 314 -2.49 -13.82 0.82
N LEU A 315 -3.27 -14.81 0.41
CA LEU A 315 -3.06 -16.21 0.78
C LEU A 315 -1.70 -16.74 0.29
N ALA A 316 -1.37 -16.49 -0.97
CA ALA A 316 -0.11 -16.94 -1.55
C ALA A 316 1.10 -16.21 -0.96
N VAL A 317 0.98 -14.89 -0.73
CA VAL A 317 2.03 -14.10 -0.07
C VAL A 317 2.23 -14.53 1.38
N ALA A 318 1.15 -14.81 2.12
CA ALA A 318 1.24 -15.34 3.47
C ALA A 318 1.98 -16.69 3.51
N LEU A 319 1.68 -17.57 2.55
CA LEU A 319 2.43 -18.84 2.40
C LEU A 319 3.92 -18.55 2.14
N GLY A 320 4.24 -17.68 1.21
CA GLY A 320 5.63 -17.29 0.93
C GLY A 320 6.36 -16.77 2.17
N ARG A 321 5.72 -15.90 2.96
CA ARG A 321 6.29 -15.34 4.19
C ARG A 321 6.64 -16.36 5.25
N THR A 322 5.98 -17.53 5.25
CA THR A 322 6.33 -18.62 6.18
C THR A 322 7.75 -19.13 5.97
N LYS A 323 8.30 -18.95 4.77
CA LYS A 323 9.61 -19.48 4.33
C LYS A 323 9.73 -21.01 4.52
N ALA A 324 8.63 -21.69 4.68
CA ALA A 324 8.57 -23.13 4.89
C ALA A 324 8.86 -23.89 3.59
N ASP A 325 9.56 -25.02 3.66
CA ASP A 325 9.91 -25.81 2.48
C ASP A 325 8.67 -26.32 1.72
N CYS A 326 7.59 -26.65 2.42
CA CYS A 326 6.30 -27.04 1.84
C CYS A 326 5.65 -25.96 0.98
N ALA A 327 6.08 -24.68 1.07
CA ALA A 327 5.58 -23.58 0.28
C ALA A 327 6.15 -23.57 -1.15
N VAL A 328 7.32 -24.17 -1.35
CA VAL A 328 8.09 -24.01 -2.60
C VAL A 328 7.33 -24.62 -3.78
N GLU A 329 6.91 -25.85 -3.69
CA GLU A 329 6.25 -26.55 -4.80
C GLU A 329 4.90 -25.91 -5.21
N PRO A 330 4.00 -25.55 -4.28
CA PRO A 330 2.79 -24.79 -4.62
C PRO A 330 3.07 -23.48 -5.34
N ILE A 331 4.05 -22.69 -4.89
CA ILE A 331 4.39 -21.42 -5.48
C ILE A 331 5.05 -21.60 -6.87
N LEU A 332 5.93 -22.57 -7.05
CA LEU A 332 6.53 -22.90 -8.35
C LEU A 332 5.46 -23.24 -9.39
N LYS A 333 4.47 -24.05 -9.02
CA LYS A 333 3.35 -24.37 -9.92
C LYS A 333 2.56 -23.14 -10.34
N GLU A 334 2.37 -22.20 -9.44
CA GLU A 334 1.70 -20.94 -9.77
C GLU A 334 2.56 -20.09 -10.76
N VAL A 335 3.86 -20.00 -10.54
CA VAL A 335 4.79 -19.30 -11.47
C VAL A 335 4.82 -19.97 -12.84
N ASP A 336 4.89 -21.30 -12.88
CA ASP A 336 4.98 -22.06 -14.15
C ASP A 336 3.71 -21.95 -15.01
N ARG A 337 2.55 -21.69 -14.40
CA ARG A 337 1.27 -21.49 -15.12
C ARG A 337 1.15 -20.11 -15.78
N LEU A 338 1.93 -19.13 -15.37
CA LEU A 338 1.82 -17.76 -15.90
C LEU A 338 2.20 -17.70 -17.37
N SER A 339 1.46 -16.89 -18.11
CA SER A 339 1.70 -16.56 -19.52
C SER A 339 1.41 -15.08 -19.79
N ALA A 340 1.64 -14.62 -21.00
CA ALA A 340 1.28 -13.24 -21.41
C ALA A 340 -0.22 -12.93 -21.26
N ASP A 341 -1.08 -13.95 -21.30
CA ASP A 341 -2.53 -13.82 -21.18
C ASP A 341 -3.02 -13.91 -19.72
N SER A 342 -2.15 -14.26 -18.80
CA SER A 342 -2.51 -14.33 -17.38
C SER A 342 -2.86 -12.96 -16.83
N SER A 343 -3.82 -12.89 -15.90
CA SER A 343 -4.21 -11.64 -15.27
C SER A 343 -3.10 -11.04 -14.42
N MET A 344 -3.14 -9.72 -14.19
CA MET A 344 -2.25 -9.07 -13.25
C MET A 344 -2.36 -9.65 -11.83
N GLY A 345 -3.57 -10.06 -11.44
CA GLY A 345 -3.81 -10.73 -10.15
C GLY A 345 -3.03 -12.04 -10.02
N ASP A 346 -2.97 -12.84 -11.09
CA ASP A 346 -2.21 -14.09 -11.11
C ASP A 346 -0.70 -13.84 -11.03
N PHE A 347 -0.19 -12.86 -11.78
CA PHE A 347 1.22 -12.45 -11.69
C PHE A 347 1.58 -12.01 -10.26
N ARG A 348 0.76 -11.13 -9.67
CA ARG A 348 1.00 -10.67 -8.30
C ARG A 348 0.95 -11.83 -7.31
N ARG A 349 -0.01 -12.71 -7.43
CA ARG A 349 -0.16 -13.88 -6.56
C ARG A 349 1.10 -14.75 -6.59
N ALA A 350 1.55 -15.17 -7.76
CA ALA A 350 2.67 -16.08 -7.88
C ALA A 350 4.03 -15.40 -7.60
N CYS A 351 4.28 -14.27 -8.23
CA CYS A 351 5.58 -13.59 -8.13
C CYS A 351 5.82 -13.00 -6.73
N LEU A 352 4.80 -12.35 -6.11
CA LEU A 352 4.97 -11.80 -4.77
C LEU A 352 5.09 -12.89 -3.70
N ALA A 353 4.49 -14.07 -3.91
CA ALA A 353 4.69 -15.20 -3.02
C ALA A 353 6.13 -15.74 -3.10
N ALA A 354 6.68 -15.88 -4.30
CA ALA A 354 8.08 -16.26 -4.51
C ALA A 354 9.04 -15.24 -3.88
N GLU A 355 8.79 -13.94 -4.09
CA GLU A 355 9.57 -12.85 -3.49
C GLU A 355 9.52 -12.87 -1.96
N ALA A 356 8.33 -13.05 -1.38
CA ALA A 356 8.16 -13.12 0.06
C ALA A 356 8.91 -14.31 0.69
N HIS A 357 8.98 -15.42 -0.03
CA HIS A 357 9.75 -16.60 0.38
C HIS A 357 11.28 -16.35 0.22
N GLY A 358 11.70 -15.73 -0.89
CA GLY A 358 13.09 -15.35 -1.14
C GLY A 358 14.04 -16.51 -1.45
N SER A 359 13.54 -17.71 -1.75
CA SER A 359 14.39 -18.86 -2.10
C SER A 359 14.92 -18.77 -3.52
N ALA A 360 16.22 -19.05 -3.70
CA ALA A 360 16.85 -19.16 -5.01
C ALA A 360 16.23 -20.26 -5.91
N ARG A 361 15.48 -21.19 -5.35
CA ARG A 361 14.75 -22.23 -6.10
C ARG A 361 13.73 -21.65 -7.09
N PHE A 362 13.26 -20.42 -6.87
CA PHE A 362 12.30 -19.74 -7.76
C PHE A 362 12.98 -19.04 -8.95
N ALA A 363 14.27 -18.72 -8.85
CA ALA A 363 14.95 -17.91 -9.85
C ALA A 363 14.90 -18.50 -11.27
N PRO A 364 15.10 -19.81 -11.50
CA PRO A 364 15.00 -20.39 -12.85
C PRO A 364 13.60 -20.26 -13.46
N ALA A 365 12.54 -20.48 -12.66
CA ALA A 365 11.15 -20.38 -13.13
C ALA A 365 10.78 -18.92 -13.45
N LEU A 366 11.18 -17.97 -12.61
CA LEU A 366 10.94 -16.54 -12.84
C LEU A 366 11.73 -16.02 -14.05
N ALA A 367 12.96 -16.45 -14.25
CA ALA A 367 13.76 -16.10 -15.43
C ALA A 367 13.14 -16.68 -16.72
N LYS A 368 12.67 -17.93 -16.68
CA LYS A 368 11.91 -18.55 -17.77
C LYS A 368 10.63 -17.77 -18.07
N LEU A 369 9.92 -17.32 -17.05
CA LEU A 369 8.71 -16.50 -17.20
C LEU A 369 9.01 -15.19 -17.92
N LEU A 370 10.05 -14.45 -17.53
CA LEU A 370 10.43 -13.19 -18.18
C LEU A 370 10.84 -13.35 -19.64
N ARG A 371 11.37 -14.52 -20.01
CA ARG A 371 11.74 -14.85 -21.40
C ARG A 371 10.57 -15.33 -22.26
N ARG A 372 9.38 -15.55 -21.65
CA ARG A 372 8.20 -15.96 -22.44
C ARG A 372 7.75 -14.84 -23.37
N PRO A 373 7.36 -15.15 -24.62
CA PRO A 373 6.84 -14.15 -25.55
C PRO A 373 5.67 -13.36 -24.94
N GLY A 374 5.72 -12.02 -25.06
CA GLY A 374 4.68 -11.12 -24.56
C GLY A 374 4.72 -10.81 -23.05
N VAL A 375 5.63 -11.43 -22.28
CA VAL A 375 5.81 -11.12 -20.85
C VAL A 375 6.84 -10.02 -20.66
N GLY A 376 7.99 -10.12 -21.30
CA GLY A 376 9.07 -9.14 -21.21
C GLY A 376 9.16 -8.18 -22.40
N GLY A 377 9.97 -7.10 -22.25
CA GLY A 377 10.29 -6.17 -23.34
C GLY A 377 9.38 -4.93 -23.39
N TRP A 378 8.75 -4.55 -22.31
CA TRP A 378 7.79 -3.43 -22.25
C TRP A 378 8.38 -2.11 -21.73
N ALA A 379 9.63 -2.11 -21.26
CA ALA A 379 10.33 -0.88 -20.92
C ALA A 379 10.54 -0.01 -22.18
N ARG A 380 10.34 1.29 -22.05
CA ARG A 380 10.50 2.27 -23.13
C ARG A 380 11.60 3.26 -22.77
N ARG A 381 12.23 3.83 -23.79
CA ARG A 381 13.27 4.85 -23.59
C ARG A 381 12.83 6.25 -23.99
N ARG A 382 11.81 6.34 -24.86
CA ARG A 382 11.33 7.60 -25.42
C ARG A 382 9.81 7.65 -25.38
N LEU A 383 9.24 8.84 -25.31
CA LEU A 383 7.79 9.05 -25.37
C LEU A 383 7.17 8.59 -26.69
N GLU A 384 7.92 8.69 -27.79
CA GLU A 384 7.47 8.31 -29.12
C GLU A 384 7.20 6.78 -29.25
N GLU A 385 7.82 6.00 -28.38
CA GLU A 385 7.65 4.55 -28.33
C GLU A 385 6.37 4.12 -27.58
N LEU A 386 5.70 5.08 -26.92
CA LEU A 386 4.50 4.78 -26.14
C LEU A 386 3.28 4.68 -27.05
N GLU A 387 2.56 3.58 -26.91
CA GLU A 387 1.30 3.39 -27.58
C GLU A 387 0.19 4.26 -26.95
N PRO A 388 -0.72 4.83 -27.76
CA PRO A 388 -1.87 5.50 -27.24
C PRO A 388 -2.72 4.55 -26.40
N THR A 389 -2.98 4.90 -25.15
CA THR A 389 -3.86 4.10 -24.29
C THR A 389 -5.24 4.73 -24.24
N GLY A 390 -6.25 3.95 -24.54
CA GLY A 390 -7.65 4.37 -24.43
C GLY A 390 -8.25 3.81 -23.14
N GLY A 391 -9.03 4.58 -22.42
CA GLY A 391 -9.81 4.08 -21.30
C GLY A 391 -9.42 4.69 -19.94
N TYR A 392 -10.34 4.56 -18.99
CA TYR A 392 -10.11 4.88 -17.60
C TYR A 392 -9.27 3.76 -16.96
N GLY A 393 -8.19 4.10 -16.30
CA GLY A 393 -7.35 3.14 -15.58
C GLY A 393 -6.08 2.72 -16.32
N LEU A 394 -5.52 1.62 -15.89
CA LEU A 394 -4.31 1.05 -16.45
C LEU A 394 -4.64 0.38 -17.80
N GLY A 395 -4.15 0.94 -18.90
CA GLY A 395 -4.31 0.36 -20.22
C GLY A 395 -3.55 -0.97 -20.38
N PRO A 396 -3.80 -1.73 -21.46
CA PRO A 396 -3.18 -3.05 -21.68
C PRO A 396 -1.65 -3.04 -21.64
N GLU A 397 -1.00 -2.00 -22.13
CA GLU A 397 0.45 -1.85 -22.04
C GLU A 397 0.92 -1.65 -20.61
N THR A 398 0.18 -0.86 -19.82
CA THR A 398 0.49 -0.63 -18.41
C THR A 398 0.44 -1.92 -17.60
N ASP A 399 -0.56 -2.75 -17.84
CA ASP A 399 -0.67 -4.07 -17.21
C ASP A 399 0.52 -4.98 -17.56
N ARG A 400 0.97 -4.95 -18.80
CA ARG A 400 2.15 -5.70 -19.25
C ARG A 400 3.41 -5.23 -18.54
N CYS A 401 3.61 -3.91 -18.45
CA CYS A 401 4.73 -3.33 -17.71
C CYS A 401 4.73 -3.73 -16.23
N ILE A 402 3.57 -3.67 -15.56
CA ILE A 402 3.49 -4.04 -14.14
C ILE A 402 3.76 -5.53 -13.95
N ARG A 403 3.28 -6.39 -14.86
CA ARG A 403 3.58 -7.83 -14.83
C ARG A 403 5.07 -8.11 -14.97
N GLU A 404 5.72 -7.50 -15.97
CA GLU A 404 7.16 -7.62 -16.17
C GLU A 404 7.96 -7.10 -14.97
N LEU A 405 7.62 -5.90 -14.47
CA LEU A 405 8.25 -5.32 -13.29
C LEU A 405 8.09 -6.22 -12.05
N THR A 406 6.89 -6.78 -11.85
CA THR A 406 6.64 -7.68 -10.72
C THR A 406 7.50 -8.94 -10.82
N ALA A 407 7.57 -9.56 -12.02
CA ALA A 407 8.39 -10.74 -12.24
C ALA A 407 9.90 -10.44 -12.09
N ALA A 408 10.38 -9.32 -12.65
CA ALA A 408 11.78 -8.91 -12.57
C ALA A 408 12.21 -8.61 -11.12
N ARG A 409 11.37 -7.92 -10.36
CA ARG A 409 11.62 -7.63 -8.95
C ARG A 409 11.69 -8.92 -8.12
N SER A 410 10.73 -9.83 -8.34
CA SER A 410 10.70 -11.09 -7.63
C SER A 410 11.90 -11.99 -8.00
N LEU A 411 12.33 -11.97 -9.28
CA LEU A 411 13.55 -12.66 -9.71
C LEU A 411 14.78 -12.11 -8.98
N LEU A 412 14.92 -10.78 -8.92
CA LEU A 412 16.03 -10.14 -8.21
C LEU A 412 16.05 -10.52 -6.73
N ALA A 413 14.88 -10.54 -6.08
CA ALA A 413 14.74 -10.91 -4.66
C ALA A 413 15.04 -12.38 -4.39
N CYS A 414 14.84 -13.27 -5.38
CA CYS A 414 15.16 -14.70 -5.31
C CYS A 414 16.61 -15.04 -5.74
N GLY A 415 17.51 -14.05 -5.81
CA GLY A 415 18.93 -14.25 -6.13
C GLY A 415 19.29 -14.00 -7.57
N ASP A 416 18.33 -13.58 -8.39
CA ASP A 416 18.48 -13.32 -9.83
C ASP A 416 18.90 -14.55 -10.64
N CYS A 417 18.97 -14.45 -11.94
CA CYS A 417 19.47 -15.46 -12.84
C CYS A 417 20.08 -14.74 -14.07
N GLU A 418 21.37 -14.90 -14.26
CA GLU A 418 22.11 -14.26 -15.34
C GLU A 418 21.97 -12.72 -15.37
N GLY A 419 21.67 -12.10 -14.26
CA GLY A 419 21.43 -10.66 -14.15
C GLY A 419 20.15 -10.17 -14.85
N LEU A 420 19.24 -11.07 -15.23
CA LEU A 420 18.03 -10.74 -16.00
C LEU A 420 17.07 -9.85 -15.23
N GLY A 421 16.82 -10.16 -13.94
CA GLY A 421 15.95 -9.35 -13.08
C GLY A 421 16.49 -7.92 -12.94
N ARG A 422 17.78 -7.80 -12.64
CA ARG A 422 18.48 -6.52 -12.52
C ARG A 422 18.43 -5.71 -13.82
N SER A 423 18.82 -6.30 -14.95
CA SER A 423 18.87 -5.61 -16.24
C SER A 423 17.48 -5.12 -16.69
N THR A 424 16.44 -5.91 -16.44
CA THR A 424 15.06 -5.51 -16.69
C THR A 424 14.67 -4.29 -15.86
N LEU A 425 14.96 -4.31 -14.54
CA LEU A 425 14.68 -3.17 -13.66
C LEU A 425 15.50 -1.93 -14.02
N GLU A 426 16.76 -2.09 -14.44
CA GLU A 426 17.60 -0.98 -14.92
C GLU A 426 17.06 -0.36 -16.21
N ALA A 427 16.44 -1.15 -17.09
CA ALA A 427 15.75 -0.62 -18.26
C ALA A 427 14.53 0.24 -17.83
N TYR A 428 13.71 -0.23 -16.90
CA TYR A 428 12.59 0.54 -16.38
C TYR A 428 12.99 1.75 -15.54
N ALA A 429 14.14 1.75 -14.89
CA ALA A 429 14.63 2.91 -14.15
C ALA A 429 14.86 4.14 -15.06
N ARG A 430 14.98 3.91 -16.37
CA ARG A 430 15.13 4.94 -17.42
C ARG A 430 13.84 5.16 -18.22
N ASP A 431 12.75 4.51 -17.86
CA ASP A 431 11.47 4.64 -18.58
C ASP A 431 10.88 6.04 -18.35
N PRO A 432 10.38 6.72 -19.40
CA PRO A 432 9.76 8.03 -19.25
C PRO A 432 8.51 8.03 -18.39
N ARG A 433 7.88 6.88 -18.20
CA ARG A 433 6.72 6.72 -17.31
C ARG A 433 7.18 6.63 -15.86
N GLY A 434 7.07 7.73 -15.15
CA GLY A 434 7.61 7.91 -13.81
C GLY A 434 7.19 6.85 -12.79
N VAL A 435 5.97 6.33 -12.88
CA VAL A 435 5.49 5.27 -11.97
C VAL A 435 6.32 3.99 -12.08
N PHE A 436 6.74 3.61 -13.29
CA PHE A 436 7.54 2.40 -13.50
C PHE A 436 9.00 2.63 -13.11
N ALA A 437 9.54 3.80 -13.48
CA ALA A 437 10.91 4.17 -13.13
C ALA A 437 11.11 4.23 -11.61
N GLU A 438 10.18 4.84 -10.89
CA GLU A 438 10.23 4.93 -9.44
C GLU A 438 10.14 3.54 -8.77
N HIS A 439 9.25 2.68 -9.28
CA HIS A 439 9.14 1.31 -8.80
C HIS A 439 10.44 0.52 -9.00
N ALA A 440 11.02 0.60 -10.19
CA ALA A 440 12.28 -0.06 -10.52
C ALA A 440 13.45 0.45 -9.67
N ASN A 441 13.56 1.78 -9.50
CA ASN A 441 14.59 2.38 -8.66
C ASN A 441 14.49 1.93 -7.20
N LYS A 442 13.27 1.84 -6.65
CA LYS A 442 13.06 1.30 -5.29
C LYS A 442 13.47 -0.15 -5.17
N ALA A 443 13.12 -0.98 -6.16
CA ALA A 443 13.49 -2.38 -6.16
C ALA A 443 15.02 -2.57 -6.20
N LEU A 444 15.70 -1.82 -7.06
CA LEU A 444 17.15 -1.84 -7.17
C LEU A 444 17.84 -1.33 -5.89
N ALA A 445 17.31 -0.28 -5.26
CA ALA A 445 17.85 0.25 -4.01
C ALA A 445 17.70 -0.74 -2.86
N ALA A 446 16.52 -1.37 -2.72
CA ALA A 446 16.29 -2.37 -1.68
C ALA A 446 17.21 -3.59 -1.83
N ALA A 447 17.44 -4.06 -3.06
CA ALA A 447 18.35 -5.17 -3.32
C ALA A 447 19.83 -4.84 -2.95
N ARG A 448 20.24 -3.56 -3.07
CA ARG A 448 21.58 -3.11 -2.63
C ARG A 448 21.73 -3.11 -1.12
N LEU A 449 20.65 -2.87 -0.40
CA LEU A 449 20.63 -2.83 1.07
C LEU A 449 20.38 -4.20 1.69
N GLY A 450 20.13 -5.24 0.91
CA GLY A 450 19.74 -6.56 1.38
C GLY A 450 18.32 -6.59 1.99
N GLU A 451 17.50 -5.56 1.69
CA GLU A 451 16.13 -5.43 2.17
C GLU A 451 15.13 -5.87 1.08
N SER A 452 14.04 -6.50 1.49
CA SER A 452 12.92 -6.70 0.56
C SER A 452 12.23 -5.37 0.27
N VAL A 453 11.80 -5.16 -0.97
CA VAL A 453 11.01 -3.97 -1.34
C VAL A 453 9.64 -4.07 -0.68
N ARG A 454 9.44 -3.30 0.37
CA ARG A 454 8.15 -3.14 1.06
C ARG A 454 7.32 -2.02 0.43
#